data_a0d31384fc0cbefc583b0e48c8a3df07
#
_entry.id   a0d31384fc0cbefc583b0e48c8a3df07
#
_cell.length_a   1.000
_cell.length_b   1.000
_cell.length_c   1.000
_cell.angle_alpha   90.00
_cell.angle_beta   90.00
_cell.angle_gamma   90.00
#
_symmetry.space_group_name_H-M   'P 1'
#
loop_
_entity.id
_entity.type
_entity.pdbx_description
1 polymer ?
#
loop_
_entity_poly.entity_id
_entity_poly.type
_entity_poly.pdbx_seq_one_letter_code
_entity_poly.pdbx_strand_id
1 'polypeptide(L)'
;MQNEMTVFNKEGFGEVRSITIDNEPWFVGKDVATALGYKNTKDALAKHVEDYEKKDGVAIRDSIGREQNPVLINESGVYALILKSRLPKAKDFRFWVTSEVL
;
A
#
# COMPACT_ATOMS: atom_id res chain seq x y z
N MET A 1 -4.73 18.05 12.87
CA MET A 1 -5.72 17.21 12.20
C MET A 1 -5.23 15.78 12.14
N GLN A 2 -6.03 14.83 12.56
CA GLN A 2 -5.61 13.44 12.54
C GLN A 2 -5.93 12.81 11.20
N ASN A 3 -4.98 12.04 10.69
CA ASN A 3 -5.18 11.26 9.49
C ASN A 3 -5.89 9.96 9.87
N GLU A 4 -7.00 9.68 9.23
CA GLU A 4 -7.75 8.46 9.50
C GLU A 4 -7.18 7.30 8.70
N MET A 5 -7.00 6.18 9.39
CA MET A 5 -6.54 4.96 8.76
C MET A 5 -7.74 4.08 8.39
N THR A 6 -7.76 3.61 7.16
CA THR A 6 -8.75 2.66 6.69
C THR A 6 -8.04 1.33 6.39
N VAL A 7 -8.66 0.23 6.79
CA VAL A 7 -8.12 -1.09 6.52
C VAL A 7 -9.02 -1.79 5.52
N PHE A 8 -8.46 -2.16 4.38
CA PHE A 8 -9.14 -2.95 3.38
C PHE A 8 -8.70 -4.39 3.51
N ASN A 9 -9.66 -5.31 3.49
CA ASN A 9 -9.40 -6.72 3.70
C ASN A 9 -10.00 -7.52 2.57
N LYS A 10 -9.20 -8.41 1.98
CA LYS A 10 -9.68 -9.28 0.91
C LYS A 10 -9.06 -10.65 1.05
N GLU A 11 -9.88 -11.68 0.96
CA GLU A 11 -9.41 -13.06 1.00
C GLU A 11 -8.41 -13.27 -0.15
N GLY A 12 -7.27 -13.84 0.19
CA GLY A 12 -6.18 -14.07 -0.75
C GLY A 12 -5.15 -12.96 -0.81
N PHE A 13 -5.48 -11.75 -0.34
CA PHE A 13 -4.57 -10.61 -0.36
C PHE A 13 -4.21 -10.10 1.03
N GLY A 14 -5.02 -10.40 2.03
CA GLY A 14 -4.81 -9.92 3.39
C GLY A 14 -5.25 -8.47 3.56
N GLU A 15 -4.59 -7.77 4.46
CA GLU A 15 -4.93 -6.40 4.81
C GLU A 15 -4.09 -5.41 4.03
N VAL A 16 -4.76 -4.37 3.52
CA VAL A 16 -4.09 -3.20 2.94
C VAL A 16 -4.56 -1.98 3.72
N ARG A 17 -3.64 -1.33 4.41
CA ARG A 17 -3.94 -0.13 5.20
C ARG A 17 -3.74 1.11 4.34
N SER A 18 -4.66 2.04 4.46
CA SER A 18 -4.54 3.32 3.78
C SER A 18 -4.78 4.46 4.75
N ILE A 19 -4.26 5.62 4.39
CA ILE A 19 -4.42 6.83 5.17
C ILE A 19 -4.63 7.98 4.19
N THR A 20 -5.53 8.91 4.53
CA THR A 20 -5.79 10.07 3.69
C THR A 20 -4.98 11.24 4.19
N ILE A 21 -4.17 11.84 3.33
CA ILE A 21 -3.35 13.00 3.64
C ILE A 21 -3.63 14.06 2.59
N ASP A 22 -4.12 15.22 3.01
CA ASP A 22 -4.46 16.33 2.10
C ASP A 22 -5.41 15.90 0.98
N ASN A 23 -6.43 15.11 1.34
CA ASN A 23 -7.44 14.58 0.42
C ASN A 23 -6.89 13.58 -0.61
N GLU A 24 -5.70 13.08 -0.40
CA GLU A 24 -5.08 12.10 -1.26
C GLU A 24 -4.89 10.78 -0.51
N PRO A 25 -5.27 9.64 -1.10
CA PRO A 25 -5.06 8.35 -0.45
C PRO A 25 -3.59 7.94 -0.54
N TRP A 26 -3.05 7.47 0.59
CA TRP A 26 -1.73 6.89 0.68
C TRP A 26 -1.86 5.49 1.27
N PHE A 27 -1.10 4.55 0.78
CA PHE A 27 -1.19 3.14 1.17
C PHE A 27 0.09 2.70 1.81
N VAL A 28 0.00 1.79 2.77
CA VAL A 28 1.20 1.19 3.36
C VAL A 28 1.86 0.33 2.28
N GLY A 29 3.02 0.73 1.83
CA GLY A 29 3.73 0.07 0.73
C GLY A 29 3.99 -1.40 0.97
N LYS A 30 4.38 -1.75 2.19
CA LYS A 30 4.61 -3.13 2.60
C LYS A 30 3.36 -3.99 2.42
N ASP A 31 2.20 -3.45 2.76
CA ASP A 31 0.94 -4.19 2.65
C ASP A 31 0.61 -4.48 1.19
N VAL A 32 0.78 -3.48 0.33
CA VAL A 32 0.53 -3.63 -1.11
C VAL A 32 1.48 -4.65 -1.72
N ALA A 33 2.78 -4.53 -1.41
CA ALA A 33 3.78 -5.44 -1.94
C ALA A 33 3.53 -6.87 -1.46
N THR A 34 3.16 -7.04 -0.20
CA THR A 34 2.83 -8.37 0.35
C THR A 34 1.61 -8.96 -0.36
N ALA A 35 0.57 -8.16 -0.55
CA ALA A 35 -0.65 -8.62 -1.23
C ALA A 35 -0.37 -9.04 -2.67
N LEU A 36 0.58 -8.39 -3.33
CA LEU A 36 0.99 -8.73 -4.69
C LEU A 36 1.96 -9.90 -4.76
N GLY A 37 2.41 -10.40 -3.60
CA GLY A 37 3.27 -11.58 -3.54
C GLY A 37 4.76 -11.32 -3.66
N TYR A 38 5.19 -10.06 -3.52
CA TYR A 38 6.62 -9.79 -3.47
C TYR A 38 7.22 -10.37 -2.19
N LYS A 39 8.29 -11.14 -2.34
CA LYS A 39 8.95 -11.76 -1.18
C LYS A 39 9.73 -10.77 -0.34
N ASN A 40 10.40 -9.84 -1.00
CA ASN A 40 11.15 -8.78 -0.33
C ASN A 40 10.46 -7.46 -0.60
N THR A 41 9.57 -7.05 0.31
CA THR A 41 8.77 -5.85 0.11
C THR A 41 9.61 -4.58 0.09
N LYS A 42 10.64 -4.52 0.92
CA LYS A 42 11.53 -3.37 0.97
C LYS A 42 12.26 -3.18 -0.36
N ASP A 43 12.76 -4.27 -0.92
CA ASP A 43 13.43 -4.24 -2.22
C ASP A 43 12.48 -3.85 -3.35
N ALA A 44 11.26 -4.38 -3.33
CA ALA A 44 10.25 -4.04 -4.32
C ALA A 44 9.93 -2.55 -4.32
N LEU A 45 9.76 -1.97 -3.14
CA LEU A 45 9.51 -0.54 -3.01
C LEU A 45 10.69 0.28 -3.50
N ALA A 46 11.91 -0.15 -3.19
CA ALA A 46 13.11 0.56 -3.62
C ALA A 46 13.29 0.53 -5.14
N LYS A 47 12.97 -0.59 -5.78
CA LYS A 47 13.18 -0.78 -7.22
C LYS A 47 12.09 -0.22 -8.10
N HIS A 48 10.83 -0.34 -7.66
CA HIS A 48 9.69 -0.11 -8.55
C HIS A 48 8.91 1.16 -8.26
N VAL A 49 9.08 1.74 -7.08
CA VAL A 49 8.33 2.93 -6.68
C VAL A 49 9.28 4.11 -6.64
N GLU A 50 8.93 5.17 -7.38
CA GLU A 50 9.75 6.39 -7.43
C GLU A 50 9.64 7.21 -6.14
N ASP A 51 10.64 8.04 -5.88
CA ASP A 51 10.67 8.84 -4.65
C ASP A 51 9.45 9.74 -4.51
N TYR A 52 8.98 10.33 -5.61
CA TYR A 52 7.80 11.19 -5.57
C TYR A 52 6.50 10.42 -5.32
N GLU A 53 6.54 9.09 -5.43
CA GLU A 53 5.40 8.22 -5.14
C GLU A 53 5.41 7.71 -3.71
N LYS A 54 6.42 8.07 -2.92
CA LYS A 54 6.60 7.60 -1.53
C LYS A 54 6.49 8.75 -0.55
N LYS A 55 6.09 8.40 0.68
CA LYS A 55 6.09 9.35 1.79
C LYS A 55 6.56 8.63 3.05
N ASP A 56 7.60 9.18 3.67
CA ASP A 56 8.14 8.67 4.93
C ASP A 56 7.74 9.57 6.08
N GLY A 57 7.94 9.09 7.30
CA GLY A 57 7.80 9.91 8.50
C GLY A 57 6.38 10.16 8.96
N VAL A 58 5.40 9.49 8.36
CA VAL A 58 4.02 9.60 8.81
C VAL A 58 3.75 8.49 9.82
N ALA A 59 3.41 8.87 11.05
CA ALA A 59 3.11 7.90 12.09
C ALA A 59 1.70 7.36 11.95
N ILE A 60 1.57 6.05 12.06
CA ILE A 60 0.26 5.39 12.16
C ILE A 60 0.29 4.48 13.39
N ARG A 61 -0.88 4.19 13.93
CA ARG A 61 -1.01 3.29 15.07
C ARG A 61 -1.67 2.00 14.64
N ASP A 62 -1.13 0.87 15.11
CA ASP A 62 -1.77 -0.42 14.85
C ASP A 62 -2.92 -0.65 15.83
N SER A 63 -3.57 -1.82 15.73
CA SER A 63 -4.74 -2.14 16.54
C SER A 63 -4.47 -2.24 18.04
N ILE A 64 -3.20 -2.41 18.42
CA ILE A 64 -2.82 -2.47 19.85
C ILE A 64 -2.16 -1.18 20.32
N GLY A 65 -2.24 -0.12 19.51
CA GLY A 65 -1.79 1.21 19.91
C GLY A 65 -0.32 1.50 19.68
N ARG A 66 0.43 0.59 19.07
CA ARG A 66 1.86 0.83 18.79
C ARG A 66 2.01 1.76 17.60
N GLU A 67 2.91 2.71 17.75
CA GLU A 67 3.23 3.63 16.68
C GLU A 67 4.17 3.01 15.67
N GLN A 68 3.87 3.18 14.40
CA GLN A 68 4.69 2.71 13.30
C GLN A 68 4.89 3.84 12.30
N ASN A 69 6.00 3.82 11.59
CA ASN A 69 6.31 4.81 10.54
C ASN A 69 6.60 4.08 9.24
N PRO A 70 5.60 3.43 8.65
CA PRO A 70 5.83 2.69 7.41
C PRO A 70 6.03 3.62 6.22
N VAL A 71 6.67 3.12 5.19
CA VAL A 71 6.73 3.83 3.92
C VAL A 71 5.34 3.80 3.31
N LEU A 72 4.81 4.97 2.99
CA LEU A 72 3.53 5.11 2.32
C LEU A 72 3.76 5.33 0.83
N ILE A 73 2.87 4.81 0.00
CA ILE A 73 2.90 5.00 -1.44
C ILE A 73 1.55 5.55 -1.90
N ASN A 74 1.59 6.39 -2.92
CA ASN A 74 0.36 6.93 -3.49
C ASN A 74 -0.24 5.97 -4.53
N GLU A 75 -1.32 6.39 -5.17
CA GLU A 75 -2.00 5.59 -6.18
C GLU A 75 -1.05 5.19 -7.32
N SER A 76 -0.24 6.13 -7.77
CA SER A 76 0.76 5.87 -8.82
C SER A 76 1.74 4.77 -8.40
N GLY A 77 2.18 4.79 -7.13
CA GLY A 77 3.07 3.77 -6.59
C GLY A 77 2.41 2.40 -6.53
N VAL A 78 1.13 2.35 -6.20
CA VAL A 78 0.36 1.09 -6.21
C VAL A 78 0.35 0.50 -7.61
N TYR A 79 0.06 1.31 -8.62
CA TYR A 79 0.04 0.84 -10.01
C TYR A 79 1.42 0.40 -10.48
N ALA A 80 2.48 1.09 -10.05
CA ALA A 80 3.84 0.68 -10.40
C ALA A 80 4.14 -0.74 -9.91
N LEU A 81 3.75 -1.06 -8.69
CA LEU A 81 3.92 -2.40 -8.14
C LEU A 81 3.08 -3.44 -8.89
N ILE A 82 1.85 -3.09 -9.24
CA ILE A 82 0.97 -3.99 -10.00
C ILE A 82 1.58 -4.32 -11.36
N LEU A 83 2.06 -3.30 -12.08
CA LEU A 83 2.62 -3.47 -13.41
C LEU A 83 3.90 -4.31 -13.42
N LYS A 84 4.67 -4.25 -12.36
CA LYS A 84 5.93 -5.01 -12.25
C LYS A 84 5.74 -6.40 -11.66
N SER A 85 4.57 -6.69 -11.10
CA SER A 85 4.29 -8.01 -10.55
C SER A 85 4.08 -9.01 -11.69
N ARG A 86 4.73 -10.17 -11.57
CA ARG A 86 4.58 -11.27 -12.54
C ARG A 86 3.62 -12.34 -12.06
N LEU A 87 2.99 -12.13 -10.92
CA LEU A 87 2.11 -13.13 -10.34
C LEU A 87 0.71 -13.01 -10.91
N PRO A 88 0.00 -14.13 -11.08
CA PRO A 88 -1.39 -14.11 -11.54
C PRO A 88 -2.30 -13.25 -10.68
N LYS A 89 -1.98 -13.13 -9.38
CA LYS A 89 -2.74 -12.30 -8.45
C LYS A 89 -2.77 -10.82 -8.80
N ALA A 90 -1.79 -10.34 -9.57
CA ALA A 90 -1.70 -8.92 -9.87
C ALA A 90 -2.94 -8.40 -10.61
N LYS A 91 -3.49 -9.19 -11.51
CA LYS A 91 -4.70 -8.82 -12.24
C LYS A 91 -5.90 -8.70 -11.31
N ASP A 92 -6.07 -9.67 -10.43
CA ASP A 92 -7.17 -9.68 -9.46
C ASP A 92 -7.02 -8.55 -8.45
N PHE A 93 -5.79 -8.30 -8.01
CA PHE A 93 -5.49 -7.20 -7.11
C PHE A 93 -5.82 -5.86 -7.75
N ARG A 94 -5.43 -5.68 -9.02
CA ARG A 94 -5.74 -4.46 -9.76
C ARG A 94 -7.26 -4.23 -9.82
N PHE A 95 -8.01 -5.27 -10.11
CA PHE A 95 -9.47 -5.18 -10.16
C PHE A 95 -10.04 -4.77 -8.81
N TRP A 96 -9.58 -5.39 -7.74
CA TRP A 96 -10.03 -5.07 -6.39
C TRP A 96 -9.70 -3.63 -6.01
N VAL A 97 -8.45 -3.23 -6.25
CA VAL A 97 -8.00 -1.88 -5.89
C VAL A 97 -8.79 -0.82 -6.65
N THR A 98 -9.01 -1.00 -7.93
CA THR A 98 -9.71 -0.01 -8.74
C THR A 98 -11.20 0.04 -8.47
N SER A 99 -11.81 -1.07 -8.05
CA SER A 99 -13.26 -1.13 -7.85
C SER A 99 -13.68 -0.85 -6.40
N GLU A 100 -12.85 -1.18 -5.41
CA GLU A 100 -13.26 -1.07 -4.01
C GLU A 100 -12.37 -0.15 -3.17
N VAL A 101 -11.09 -0.06 -3.49
CA VAL A 101 -10.13 0.68 -2.67
C VAL A 101 -9.93 2.10 -3.20
N LEU A 102 -9.71 2.23 -4.48
CA LEU A 102 -9.54 3.52 -5.12
C LEU A 102 -10.85 3.97 -5.77
#